data_67bbbaebc54974d867826312dc1381d3
#
_entry.id   67bbbaebc54974d867826312dc1381d3
#
_cell.length_a   1.000
_cell.length_b   1.000
_cell.length_c   1.000
_cell.angle_alpha   90.00
_cell.angle_beta   90.00
_cell.angle_gamma   90.00
#
_symmetry.space_group_name_H-M   'P 1'
#
loop_
_entity.id
_entity.type
_entity.pdbx_description
1 polymer ?
#
loop_
_entity_poly.entity_id
_entity_poly.type
_entity_poly.pdbx_seq_one_letter_code
_entity_poly.pdbx_strand_id
1 'polypeptide(L)'
;VCEELSGDFGLHLFKVARATSSSVLLVAYDGSAVHSRRDLRQNERDVLERHGTSIRVFALQGELMFGSTDSVIKTVLQSIDPARFVILDFARVIDVDAASAKLLADLSLRFADRGKALFYTGTGETFAFRRYLLARTGDFGVTGLLRFADTDRALEWCEDELIREHDPGLSTVATASLEAQYLCAGLPDEQLLRLRSLCRERV
;
A
#
# COMPACT_ATOMS: atom_id res chain seq x y z
N VAL A 1 26.37 -0.46 -24.25
CA VAL A 1 26.45 -1.89 -24.56
C VAL A 1 25.80 -2.59 -23.38
N CYS A 2 24.53 -2.91 -23.49
CA CYS A 2 23.83 -3.76 -22.53
C CYS A 2 23.25 -4.90 -23.37
N GLU A 3 23.87 -6.07 -23.21
CA GLU A 3 23.43 -7.33 -23.79
C GLU A 3 22.13 -7.79 -23.15
N GLU A 4 21.28 -8.29 -24.01
CA GLU A 4 20.04 -9.00 -23.74
C GLU A 4 20.29 -10.21 -22.84
N LEU A 5 19.54 -10.33 -21.77
CA LEU A 5 19.28 -11.61 -21.12
C LEU A 5 17.82 -11.97 -21.39
N SER A 6 17.65 -12.72 -22.46
CA SER A 6 16.44 -13.46 -22.79
C SER A 6 16.39 -14.68 -21.88
N GLY A 7 15.43 -14.76 -20.99
CA GLY A 7 15.16 -15.90 -20.13
C GLY A 7 13.74 -15.78 -19.59
N ASP A 8 12.90 -16.63 -20.12
CA ASP A 8 11.48 -16.78 -19.92
C ASP A 8 11.14 -17.16 -18.47
N PHE A 9 11.02 -16.14 -17.61
CA PHE A 9 10.32 -16.19 -16.35
C PHE A 9 9.53 -14.89 -16.25
N GLY A 10 8.18 -14.98 -16.16
CA GLY A 10 7.25 -13.87 -16.19
C GLY A 10 7.42 -12.89 -15.01
N LEU A 11 8.57 -12.28 -14.91
CA LEU A 11 8.79 -11.09 -14.10
C LEU A 11 8.36 -9.89 -14.94
N HIS A 12 7.14 -9.41 -14.76
CA HIS A 12 6.83 -8.03 -15.06
C HIS A 12 7.60 -7.13 -14.09
N LEU A 13 8.90 -7.08 -14.27
CA LEU A 13 9.74 -6.06 -13.65
C LEU A 13 9.25 -4.73 -14.24
N PHE A 14 8.46 -3.98 -13.48
CA PHE A 14 8.43 -2.55 -13.65
C PHE A 14 9.89 -2.10 -13.66
N LYS A 15 10.35 -1.54 -14.80
CA LYS A 15 11.65 -0.93 -14.85
C LYS A 15 11.76 -0.04 -13.62
N VAL A 16 12.61 -0.44 -12.69
CA VAL A 16 13.07 0.44 -11.65
C VAL A 16 13.71 1.60 -12.42
N ALA A 17 12.94 2.67 -12.62
CA ALA A 17 13.48 3.89 -13.14
C ALA A 17 14.48 4.33 -12.08
N ARG A 18 15.75 3.99 -12.28
CA ARG A 18 16.84 4.51 -11.46
C ARG A 18 16.75 6.02 -11.59
N ALA A 19 16.24 6.63 -10.54
CA ALA A 19 16.25 8.05 -10.37
C ALA A 19 17.69 8.55 -10.60
N THR A 20 17.86 9.44 -11.55
CA THR A 20 18.95 10.39 -11.50
C THR A 20 18.85 11.11 -10.15
N SER A 21 19.96 11.52 -9.55
CA SER A 21 20.05 12.09 -8.20
C SER A 21 19.14 13.28 -7.86
N SER A 22 18.28 13.71 -8.78
CA SER A 22 17.28 14.78 -8.67
C SER A 22 15.84 14.32 -8.79
N SER A 23 15.56 13.01 -8.91
CA SER A 23 14.19 12.51 -9.03
C SER A 23 13.54 12.37 -7.67
N VAL A 24 12.36 12.98 -7.50
CA VAL A 24 11.53 12.82 -6.30
C VAL A 24 10.83 11.46 -6.24
N LEU A 25 10.70 10.77 -7.36
CA LEU A 25 10.25 9.38 -7.40
C LEU A 25 11.43 8.45 -7.14
N LEU A 26 11.46 7.84 -5.96
CA LEU A 26 12.54 6.93 -5.56
C LEU A 26 12.39 5.55 -6.21
N VAL A 27 11.20 4.94 -6.07
CA VAL A 27 10.88 3.62 -6.60
C VAL A 27 9.38 3.49 -6.83
N ALA A 28 9.01 2.72 -7.85
CA ALA A 28 7.64 2.28 -8.07
C ALA A 28 7.61 0.76 -8.18
N TYR A 29 6.63 0.11 -7.54
CA TYR A 29 6.42 -1.32 -7.58
C TYR A 29 4.93 -1.67 -7.47
N ASP A 30 4.59 -2.91 -7.71
CA ASP A 30 3.24 -3.41 -7.56
C ASP A 30 3.14 -4.54 -6.53
N GLY A 31 1.91 -4.85 -6.12
CA GLY A 31 1.62 -5.86 -5.11
C GLY A 31 1.81 -7.31 -5.58
N SER A 32 2.21 -7.56 -6.84
CA SER A 32 2.62 -8.89 -7.28
C SER A 32 4.11 -9.18 -7.01
N ALA A 33 4.92 -8.10 -6.91
CA ALA A 33 6.36 -8.19 -6.71
C ALA A 33 6.77 -7.96 -5.23
N VAL A 34 6.02 -7.12 -4.51
CA VAL A 34 6.32 -6.77 -3.12
C VAL A 34 5.05 -6.88 -2.29
N HIS A 35 5.11 -7.65 -1.22
CA HIS A 35 4.01 -7.88 -0.28
C HIS A 35 4.25 -7.18 1.05
N SER A 36 3.16 -7.05 1.83
CA SER A 36 3.25 -6.65 3.23
C SER A 36 4.08 -7.64 4.05
N ARG A 37 4.54 -7.21 5.23
CA ARG A 37 5.37 -8.05 6.12
C ARG A 37 4.61 -9.14 6.83
N ARG A 38 3.29 -9.26 6.62
CA ARG A 38 2.54 -10.33 7.24
C ARG A 38 2.89 -11.70 6.61
N ASP A 39 2.70 -12.77 7.37
CA ASP A 39 2.81 -14.12 6.85
C ASP A 39 1.58 -14.44 5.99
N LEU A 40 1.81 -14.60 4.69
CA LEU A 40 0.83 -14.99 3.70
C LEU A 40 0.83 -16.52 3.55
N ARG A 41 -0.35 -17.12 3.54
CA ARG A 41 -0.53 -18.53 3.18
C ARG A 41 -0.27 -18.71 1.68
N GLN A 42 0.04 -19.94 1.23
CA GLN A 42 0.34 -20.19 -0.17
C GLN A 42 -0.80 -19.77 -1.10
N ASN A 43 -2.04 -20.10 -0.75
CA ASN A 43 -3.22 -19.75 -1.52
C ASN A 43 -3.47 -18.21 -1.58
N GLU A 44 -3.13 -17.46 -0.52
CA GLU A 44 -3.17 -15.99 -0.52
C GLU A 44 -2.10 -15.42 -1.45
N ARG A 45 -0.90 -16.00 -1.44
CA ARG A 45 0.19 -15.64 -2.37
C ARG A 45 -0.22 -15.87 -3.81
N ASP A 46 -0.85 -17.01 -4.12
CA ASP A 46 -1.33 -17.34 -5.47
C ASP A 46 -2.37 -16.33 -5.99
N VAL A 47 -3.21 -15.76 -5.10
CA VAL A 47 -4.13 -14.67 -5.46
C VAL A 47 -3.37 -13.39 -5.75
N LEU A 48 -2.41 -13.03 -4.89
CA LEU A 48 -1.64 -11.78 -5.04
C LEU A 48 -0.70 -11.84 -6.25
N GLU A 49 -0.12 -12.97 -6.58
CA GLU A 49 0.67 -13.14 -7.81
C GLU A 49 -0.17 -12.87 -9.06
N ARG A 50 -1.44 -13.30 -9.07
CA ARG A 50 -2.35 -13.10 -10.22
C ARG A 50 -2.97 -11.71 -10.29
N HIS A 51 -3.30 -11.11 -9.16
CA HIS A 51 -4.10 -9.88 -9.08
C HIS A 51 -3.36 -8.69 -8.45
N GLY A 52 -2.18 -8.90 -7.86
CA GLY A 52 -1.41 -7.89 -7.16
C GLY A 52 -0.98 -6.69 -8.01
N THR A 53 -0.96 -6.84 -9.35
CA THR A 53 -0.76 -5.71 -10.26
C THR A 53 -1.83 -4.61 -10.13
N SER A 54 -2.95 -4.92 -9.48
CA SER A 54 -4.00 -3.94 -9.13
C SER A 54 -3.60 -3.01 -7.98
N ILE A 55 -2.51 -3.30 -7.26
CA ILE A 55 -1.93 -2.45 -6.23
C ILE A 55 -0.67 -1.80 -6.80
N ARG A 56 -0.55 -0.48 -6.71
CA ARG A 56 0.63 0.28 -7.13
C ARG A 56 1.15 1.11 -5.98
N VAL A 57 2.45 1.05 -5.75
CA VAL A 57 3.14 1.83 -4.71
C VAL A 57 4.18 2.72 -5.37
N PHE A 58 4.17 3.99 -5.01
CA PHE A 58 5.15 4.99 -5.44
C PHE A 58 5.80 5.59 -4.19
N ALA A 59 7.05 5.24 -3.94
CA ALA A 59 7.82 5.84 -2.86
C ALA A 59 8.45 7.15 -3.33
N LEU A 60 8.18 8.23 -2.61
CA LEU A 60 8.65 9.56 -2.91
C LEU A 60 9.76 9.99 -1.94
N GLN A 61 10.59 10.94 -2.36
CA GLN A 61 11.68 11.46 -1.52
C GLN A 61 11.97 12.94 -1.79
N GLY A 62 12.62 13.58 -0.82
CA GLY A 62 13.12 14.95 -0.95
C GLY A 62 12.00 15.99 -0.92
N GLU A 63 12.20 17.11 -1.60
CA GLU A 63 11.24 18.21 -1.66
C GLU A 63 10.34 18.09 -2.88
N LEU A 64 9.04 18.09 -2.66
CA LEU A 64 8.01 18.08 -3.70
C LEU A 64 7.68 19.50 -4.14
N MET A 65 8.31 19.89 -5.24
CA MET A 65 8.06 21.16 -5.92
C MET A 65 7.12 20.94 -7.11
N PHE A 66 6.44 21.98 -7.57
CA PHE A 66 5.43 21.89 -8.64
C PHE A 66 5.86 21.03 -9.83
N GLY A 67 7.05 21.31 -10.41
CA GLY A 67 7.50 20.59 -11.62
C GLY A 67 7.80 19.11 -11.38
N SER A 68 8.41 18.77 -10.23
CA SER A 68 8.70 17.38 -9.87
C SER A 68 7.42 16.62 -9.51
N THR A 69 6.49 17.26 -8.82
CA THR A 69 5.18 16.69 -8.48
C THR A 69 4.33 16.43 -9.72
N ASP A 70 4.28 17.35 -10.67
CA ASP A 70 3.58 17.17 -11.95
C ASP A 70 4.12 15.95 -12.71
N SER A 71 5.44 15.75 -12.71
CA SER A 71 6.07 14.59 -13.33
C SER A 71 5.69 13.28 -12.62
N VAL A 72 5.65 13.26 -11.28
CA VAL A 72 5.18 12.11 -10.51
C VAL A 72 3.71 11.80 -10.82
N ILE A 73 2.85 12.82 -10.83
CA ILE A 73 1.42 12.65 -11.14
C ILE A 73 1.21 12.08 -12.53
N LYS A 74 1.94 12.53 -13.54
CA LYS A 74 1.90 11.96 -14.89
C LYS A 74 2.27 10.48 -14.88
N THR A 75 3.32 10.09 -14.16
CA THR A 75 3.73 8.70 -14.01
C THR A 75 2.65 7.85 -13.33
N VAL A 76 2.06 8.37 -12.25
CA VAL A 76 0.95 7.71 -11.56
C VAL A 76 -0.24 7.52 -12.48
N LEU A 77 -0.64 8.56 -13.22
CA LEU A 77 -1.79 8.51 -14.13
C LEU A 77 -1.58 7.57 -15.32
N GLN A 78 -0.35 7.40 -15.80
CA GLN A 78 -0.02 6.43 -16.86
C GLN A 78 -0.19 4.97 -16.41
N SER A 79 -0.06 4.71 -15.11
CA SER A 79 -0.18 3.38 -14.52
C SER A 79 -1.53 3.12 -13.85
N ILE A 80 -2.48 4.06 -13.96
CA ILE A 80 -3.75 4.00 -13.22
C ILE A 80 -4.70 2.92 -13.74
N ASP A 81 -4.70 2.60 -15.04
CA ASP A 81 -5.74 1.74 -15.63
C ASP A 81 -5.80 0.34 -15.02
N PRO A 82 -4.71 -0.41 -14.84
CA PRO A 82 -4.75 -1.69 -14.16
C PRO A 82 -4.90 -1.54 -12.64
N ALA A 83 -4.55 -0.37 -12.06
CA ALA A 83 -4.53 -0.19 -10.62
C ALA A 83 -5.93 0.10 -10.07
N ARG A 84 -6.32 -0.62 -9.03
CA ARG A 84 -7.47 -0.34 -8.16
C ARG A 84 -7.06 0.49 -6.95
N PHE A 85 -5.88 0.18 -6.41
CA PHE A 85 -5.29 0.81 -5.24
C PHE A 85 -3.97 1.46 -5.60
N VAL A 86 -3.78 2.70 -5.20
CA VAL A 86 -2.50 3.40 -5.35
C VAL A 86 -2.08 3.94 -3.99
N ILE A 87 -0.82 3.71 -3.63
CA ILE A 87 -0.21 4.16 -2.40
C ILE A 87 0.93 5.12 -2.78
N LEU A 88 0.88 6.33 -2.27
CA LEU A 88 1.97 7.30 -2.35
C LEU A 88 2.66 7.38 -0.98
N ASP A 89 3.87 6.88 -0.91
CA ASP A 89 4.67 6.84 0.31
C ASP A 89 5.50 8.10 0.47
N PHE A 90 5.21 8.87 1.52
CA PHE A 90 5.85 10.14 1.88
C PHE A 90 6.89 10.00 3.00
N ALA A 91 7.23 8.79 3.43
CA ALA A 91 8.13 8.58 4.56
C ALA A 91 9.50 9.26 4.38
N ARG A 92 9.92 9.52 3.14
CA ARG A 92 11.18 10.20 2.80
C ARG A 92 11.00 11.59 2.19
N VAL A 93 9.76 12.10 2.17
CA VAL A 93 9.47 13.46 1.72
C VAL A 93 9.78 14.44 2.85
N ILE A 94 10.56 15.47 2.52
CA ILE A 94 11.02 16.49 3.48
C ILE A 94 9.98 17.60 3.56
N ASP A 95 9.52 18.09 2.41
CA ASP A 95 8.54 19.18 2.32
C ASP A 95 7.73 19.08 1.03
N VAL A 96 6.56 19.74 1.03
CA VAL A 96 5.64 19.83 -0.11
C VAL A 96 5.20 21.28 -0.26
N ASP A 97 5.53 21.91 -1.39
CA ASP A 97 5.10 23.28 -1.65
C ASP A 97 3.56 23.38 -1.84
N ALA A 98 3.04 24.59 -1.73
CA ALA A 98 1.59 24.82 -1.82
C ALA A 98 0.99 24.42 -3.18
N ALA A 99 1.75 24.56 -4.26
CA ALA A 99 1.31 24.17 -5.60
C ALA A 99 1.26 22.65 -5.75
N SER A 100 2.27 21.95 -5.24
CA SER A 100 2.32 20.48 -5.17
C SER A 100 1.20 19.91 -4.30
N ALA A 101 0.94 20.52 -3.15
CA ALA A 101 -0.18 20.13 -2.28
C ALA A 101 -1.53 20.21 -3.00
N LYS A 102 -1.73 21.27 -3.81
CA LYS A 102 -2.92 21.41 -4.64
C LYS A 102 -3.01 20.31 -5.71
N LEU A 103 -1.92 20.05 -6.43
CA LEU A 103 -1.89 19.01 -7.45
C LEU A 103 -2.20 17.62 -6.88
N LEU A 104 -1.66 17.31 -5.71
CA LEU A 104 -1.93 16.04 -5.02
C LEU A 104 -3.38 15.94 -4.56
N ALA A 105 -3.97 17.03 -4.04
CA ALA A 105 -5.38 17.07 -3.68
C ALA A 105 -6.29 16.87 -4.92
N ASP A 106 -5.96 17.51 -6.05
CA ASP A 106 -6.70 17.35 -7.30
C ASP A 106 -6.55 15.90 -7.86
N LEU A 107 -5.39 15.26 -7.64
CA LEU A 107 -5.18 13.84 -7.96
C LEU A 107 -6.15 12.96 -7.16
N SER A 108 -6.32 13.23 -5.87
CA SER A 108 -7.25 12.48 -5.00
C SER A 108 -8.68 12.51 -5.53
N LEU A 109 -9.14 13.68 -5.97
CA LEU A 109 -10.48 13.83 -6.57
C LEU A 109 -10.62 13.01 -7.86
N ARG A 110 -9.59 13.03 -8.72
CA ARG A 110 -9.59 12.23 -9.96
C ARG A 110 -9.63 10.73 -9.71
N PHE A 111 -9.04 10.24 -8.60
CA PHE A 111 -9.13 8.84 -8.20
C PHE A 111 -10.54 8.50 -7.71
N ALA A 112 -11.11 9.35 -6.86
CA ALA A 112 -12.48 9.19 -6.36
C ALA A 112 -13.50 9.14 -7.51
N ASP A 113 -13.39 10.04 -8.49
CA ASP A 113 -14.27 10.08 -9.67
C ASP A 113 -14.21 8.80 -10.52
N ARG A 114 -13.09 8.07 -10.44
CA ARG A 114 -12.91 6.78 -11.14
C ARG A 114 -13.22 5.56 -10.29
N GLY A 115 -13.70 5.74 -9.08
CA GLY A 115 -13.97 4.65 -8.12
C GLY A 115 -12.69 3.90 -7.69
N LYS A 116 -11.52 4.57 -7.77
CA LYS A 116 -10.22 4.01 -7.39
C LYS A 116 -9.77 4.58 -6.05
N ALA A 117 -9.03 3.81 -5.27
CA ALA A 117 -8.52 4.26 -3.99
C ALA A 117 -7.10 4.79 -4.11
N LEU A 118 -6.86 5.95 -3.50
CA LEU A 118 -5.55 6.57 -3.36
C LEU A 118 -5.25 6.76 -1.87
N PHE A 119 -4.07 6.35 -1.42
CA PHE A 119 -3.62 6.49 -0.04
C PHE A 119 -2.31 7.28 0.02
N TYR A 120 -2.20 8.16 1.00
CA TYR A 120 -0.97 8.86 1.37
C TYR A 120 -0.47 8.28 2.69
N THR A 121 0.71 7.69 2.70
CA THR A 121 1.34 7.12 3.89
C THR A 121 2.59 7.88 4.29
N GLY A 122 3.04 7.75 5.54
CA GLY A 122 4.25 8.41 6.01
C GLY A 122 4.17 9.95 6.14
N THR A 123 2.96 10.52 6.15
CA THR A 123 2.76 11.98 6.14
C THR A 123 2.93 12.65 7.49
N GLY A 124 3.26 11.99 8.57
CA GLY A 124 3.39 12.59 9.90
C GLY A 124 2.23 13.53 10.31
N GLU A 125 1.98 13.74 11.59
CA GLU A 125 0.85 14.57 12.04
C GLU A 125 1.06 16.08 11.84
N THR A 126 2.32 16.53 11.86
CA THR A 126 2.69 17.95 11.74
C THR A 126 2.92 18.40 10.30
N PHE A 127 2.79 17.51 9.35
CA PHE A 127 3.10 17.79 7.95
C PHE A 127 2.08 18.80 7.36
N ALA A 128 2.56 19.90 6.81
CA ALA A 128 1.71 20.97 6.28
C ALA A 128 0.74 20.47 5.18
N PHE A 129 1.18 19.54 4.35
CA PHE A 129 0.37 18.89 3.34
C PHE A 129 -0.84 18.14 3.94
N ARG A 130 -0.66 17.42 5.06
CA ARG A 130 -1.77 16.75 5.76
C ARG A 130 -2.85 17.76 6.17
N ARG A 131 -2.44 18.89 6.75
CA ARG A 131 -3.39 19.97 7.14
C ARG A 131 -4.10 20.58 5.93
N TYR A 132 -3.36 20.73 4.82
CA TYR A 132 -3.94 21.23 3.58
C TYR A 132 -4.99 20.28 3.01
N LEU A 133 -4.71 18.96 2.97
CA LEU A 133 -5.69 17.95 2.55
C LEU A 133 -6.95 18.00 3.45
N LEU A 134 -6.77 18.03 4.77
CA LEU A 134 -7.87 18.11 5.74
C LEU A 134 -8.77 19.32 5.46
N ALA A 135 -8.18 20.48 5.24
CA ALA A 135 -8.93 21.72 4.99
C ALA A 135 -9.71 21.69 3.65
N ARG A 136 -9.24 20.94 2.65
CA ARG A 136 -9.81 20.98 1.30
C ARG A 136 -10.78 19.86 0.99
N THR A 137 -10.60 18.68 1.55
CA THR A 137 -11.43 17.50 1.24
C THR A 137 -12.49 17.22 2.31
N GLY A 138 -12.48 17.95 3.43
CA GLY A 138 -13.35 17.70 4.58
C GLY A 138 -13.03 16.35 5.25
N ASP A 139 -13.66 16.08 6.41
CA ASP A 139 -13.37 14.87 7.20
C ASP A 139 -13.63 13.55 6.45
N PHE A 140 -14.60 13.52 5.52
CA PHE A 140 -14.96 12.31 4.78
C PHE A 140 -13.91 11.88 3.74
N GLY A 141 -13.29 12.82 3.03
CA GLY A 141 -12.29 12.50 2.00
C GLY A 141 -10.94 12.09 2.60
N VAL A 142 -10.57 12.69 3.72
CA VAL A 142 -9.25 12.54 4.33
C VAL A 142 -9.12 11.26 5.14
N THR A 143 -10.18 10.82 5.82
CA THR A 143 -10.16 9.57 6.59
C THR A 143 -9.83 8.37 5.70
N GLY A 144 -10.26 8.40 4.43
CA GLY A 144 -9.86 7.39 3.43
C GLY A 144 -8.44 7.57 2.92
N LEU A 145 -8.04 8.80 2.59
CA LEU A 145 -6.73 9.11 1.98
C LEU A 145 -5.54 8.93 2.93
N LEU A 146 -5.72 9.28 4.21
CA LEU A 146 -4.69 9.24 5.26
C LEU A 146 -4.95 8.13 6.29
N ARG A 147 -5.66 7.10 5.89
CA ARG A 147 -6.10 6.00 6.76
C ARG A 147 -4.94 5.26 7.43
N PHE A 148 -3.79 5.18 6.76
CA PHE A 148 -2.66 4.37 7.20
C PHE A 148 -1.46 5.25 7.54
N ALA A 149 -0.81 4.93 8.67
CA ALA A 149 0.39 5.64 9.12
C ALA A 149 1.60 5.32 8.24
N ASP A 150 1.71 4.08 7.78
CA ASP A 150 2.81 3.57 6.98
C ASP A 150 2.33 2.75 5.78
N THR A 151 3.27 2.52 4.85
CA THR A 151 3.01 1.82 3.59
C THR A 151 2.73 0.34 3.77
N ASP A 152 3.33 -0.30 4.78
CA ASP A 152 3.13 -1.72 5.05
C ASP A 152 1.67 -2.02 5.45
N ARG A 153 1.11 -1.18 6.33
CA ARG A 153 -0.31 -1.27 6.74
C ARG A 153 -1.27 -1.00 5.58
N ALA A 154 -0.93 -0.03 4.72
CA ALA A 154 -1.74 0.25 3.54
C ALA A 154 -1.71 -0.93 2.56
N LEU A 155 -0.53 -1.52 2.36
CA LEU A 155 -0.34 -2.68 1.50
C LEU A 155 -1.09 -3.89 2.03
N GLU A 156 -0.96 -4.22 3.32
CA GLU A 156 -1.70 -5.29 4.00
C GLU A 156 -3.20 -5.16 3.78
N TRP A 157 -3.75 -3.95 3.94
CA TRP A 157 -5.17 -3.71 3.72
C TRP A 157 -5.60 -3.90 2.26
N CYS A 158 -4.78 -3.42 1.30
CA CYS A 158 -5.06 -3.61 -0.13
C CYS A 158 -5.00 -5.10 -0.53
N GLU A 159 -4.05 -5.85 0.02
CA GLU A 159 -3.92 -7.29 -0.16
C GLU A 159 -5.16 -8.03 0.38
N ASP A 160 -5.63 -7.67 1.58
CA ASP A 160 -6.83 -8.23 2.18
C ASP A 160 -8.08 -7.97 1.33
N GLU A 161 -8.20 -6.76 0.76
CA GLU A 161 -9.31 -6.43 -0.14
C GLU A 161 -9.28 -7.28 -1.41
N LEU A 162 -8.10 -7.48 -2.03
CA LEU A 162 -7.96 -8.31 -3.21
C LEU A 162 -8.25 -9.79 -2.91
N ILE A 163 -7.73 -10.31 -1.80
CA ILE A 163 -7.97 -11.70 -1.39
C ILE A 163 -9.47 -11.90 -1.14
N ARG A 164 -10.13 -10.98 -0.43
CA ARG A 164 -11.57 -11.06 -0.16
C ARG A 164 -12.41 -11.03 -1.42
N GLU A 165 -12.00 -10.28 -2.44
CA GLU A 165 -12.73 -10.18 -3.70
C GLU A 165 -12.56 -11.42 -4.56
N HIS A 166 -11.34 -11.96 -4.65
CA HIS A 166 -11.01 -13.04 -5.58
C HIS A 166 -11.14 -14.45 -4.96
N ASP A 167 -11.04 -14.54 -3.64
CA ASP A 167 -11.31 -15.78 -2.90
C ASP A 167 -11.96 -15.49 -1.53
N PRO A 168 -13.27 -15.27 -1.50
CA PRO A 168 -14.02 -15.01 -0.26
C PRO A 168 -13.87 -16.10 0.80
N GLY A 169 -13.57 -17.33 0.40
CA GLY A 169 -13.37 -18.46 1.30
C GLY A 169 -12.07 -18.37 2.11
N LEU A 170 -11.05 -17.67 1.59
CA LEU A 170 -9.79 -17.41 2.30
C LEU A 170 -9.92 -16.29 3.32
N SER A 171 -10.80 -15.33 3.06
CA SER A 171 -11.03 -14.16 3.92
C SER A 171 -11.82 -14.51 5.20
N THR A 172 -12.46 -15.65 5.27
CA THR A 172 -12.91 -16.19 6.53
C THR A 172 -11.65 -16.64 7.30
N VAL A 173 -11.10 -15.71 8.08
CA VAL A 173 -10.26 -16.09 9.22
C VAL A 173 -11.13 -17.04 10.04
N ALA A 174 -11.00 -18.34 9.77
CA ALA A 174 -11.36 -19.32 10.77
C ALA A 174 -10.52 -18.89 11.97
N THR A 175 -11.16 -18.34 12.98
CA THR A 175 -10.56 -18.15 14.29
C THR A 175 -10.08 -19.54 14.67
N ALA A 176 -8.83 -19.85 14.31
CA ALA A 176 -8.24 -21.12 14.67
C ALA A 176 -8.22 -21.10 16.17
N SER A 177 -8.95 -22.01 16.77
CA SER A 177 -8.99 -22.11 18.23
C SER A 177 -7.53 -22.22 18.71
N LEU A 178 -7.22 -21.70 19.89
CA LEU A 178 -5.86 -21.79 20.45
C LEU A 178 -5.36 -23.24 20.46
N GLU A 179 -6.28 -24.19 20.63
CA GLU A 179 -6.01 -25.63 20.63
C GLU A 179 -5.52 -26.14 19.26
N ALA A 180 -5.97 -25.49 18.15
CA ALA A 180 -5.59 -25.85 16.80
C ALA A 180 -4.25 -25.20 16.36
N GLN A 181 -3.69 -24.30 17.17
CA GLN A 181 -2.41 -23.66 16.89
C GLN A 181 -1.26 -24.63 17.17
N TYR A 182 -0.36 -24.78 16.21
CA TYR A 182 0.83 -25.64 16.35
C TYR A 182 1.65 -25.33 17.63
N LEU A 183 1.77 -24.06 17.98
CA LEU A 183 2.47 -23.61 19.21
C LEU A 183 1.78 -24.00 20.49
N CYS A 184 0.49 -24.34 20.45
CA CYS A 184 -0.31 -24.76 21.59
C CYS A 184 -0.49 -26.30 21.62
N ALA A 185 0.04 -27.00 20.63
CA ALA A 185 -0.06 -28.45 20.57
C ALA A 185 0.63 -29.10 21.77
N GLY A 186 -0.15 -29.87 22.56
CA GLY A 186 0.34 -30.56 23.75
C GLY A 186 0.31 -29.74 25.06
N LEU A 187 -0.24 -28.53 25.04
CA LEU A 187 -0.47 -27.78 26.27
C LEU A 187 -1.70 -28.32 27.02
N PRO A 188 -1.65 -28.48 28.35
CA PRO A 188 -2.82 -28.82 29.17
C PRO A 188 -3.90 -27.73 29.10
N ASP A 189 -5.18 -28.12 29.24
CA ASP A 189 -6.32 -27.21 29.17
C ASP A 189 -6.24 -26.01 30.12
N GLU A 190 -5.65 -26.18 31.28
CA GLU A 190 -5.42 -25.10 32.27
C GLU A 190 -4.48 -24.02 31.73
N GLN A 191 -3.45 -24.42 31.00
CA GLN A 191 -2.50 -23.49 30.39
C GLN A 191 -3.10 -22.78 29.17
N LEU A 192 -3.92 -23.49 28.40
CA LEU A 192 -4.68 -22.92 27.28
C LEU A 192 -5.68 -21.86 27.75
N LEU A 193 -6.39 -22.11 28.84
CA LEU A 193 -7.30 -21.14 29.47
C LEU A 193 -6.55 -19.89 29.94
N ARG A 194 -5.36 -20.08 30.52
CA ARG A 194 -4.51 -18.96 30.96
C ARG A 194 -3.98 -18.13 29.78
N LEU A 195 -3.56 -18.78 28.69
CA LEU A 195 -3.17 -18.11 27.44
C LEU A 195 -4.35 -17.33 26.84
N ARG A 196 -5.55 -17.92 26.80
CA ARG A 196 -6.77 -17.28 26.31
C ARG A 196 -7.12 -16.00 27.08
N SER A 197 -6.88 -15.99 28.41
CA SER A 197 -7.11 -14.79 29.23
C SER A 197 -6.09 -13.67 28.97
N LEU A 198 -4.93 -13.99 28.41
CA LEU A 198 -3.88 -13.03 28.08
C LEU A 198 -3.95 -12.53 26.63
N CYS A 199 -4.60 -13.29 25.75
CA CYS A 199 -4.82 -12.89 24.37
C CYS A 199 -5.96 -11.87 24.28
N ARG A 200 -5.70 -10.70 23.70
CA ARG A 200 -6.75 -9.74 23.34
C ARG A 200 -7.15 -10.02 21.90
N GLU A 201 -8.44 -10.21 21.66
CA GLU A 201 -8.97 -10.21 20.32
C GLU A 201 -8.64 -8.87 19.64
N ARG A 202 -7.98 -8.94 18.52
CA ARG A 202 -7.74 -7.79 17.66
C ARG A 202 -8.90 -7.78 16.64
N VAL A 203 -9.86 -6.91 16.89
CA VAL A 203 -10.92 -6.58 15.93
C VAL A 203 -10.39 -5.62 14.88
#